data_26a804c4c78d28629d64826b888116f5
#
_entry.id   26a804c4c78d28629d64826b888116f5
#
_cell.length_a   1.000
_cell.length_b   1.000
_cell.length_c   1.000
_cell.angle_alpha   90.00
_cell.angle_beta   90.00
_cell.angle_gamma   90.00
#
_symmetry.space_group_name_H-M   'P 1'
#
loop_
_entity.id
_entity.type
_entity.pdbx_description
1 polymer ?
#
loop_
_entity_poly.entity_id
_entity_poly.type
_entity_poly.pdbx_seq_one_letter_code
_entity_poly.pdbx_strand_id
1 'polypeptide(L)'
;MSAVRSFLDLSTAHLSKEDRTLLEACAGHDTGEVLCARTPYGWFAFACEGRPQISDTLWTLFQAARQRGCDYLLFDRDAPELDDFAVFD
;
A
#
# COMPACT_ATOMS: atom_id res chain seq x y z
N MET A 1 -10.47 -20.80 11.93
CA MET A 1 -9.69 -19.66 11.48
C MET A 1 -9.34 -19.83 10.01
N SER A 2 -9.53 -18.81 9.23
CA SER A 2 -9.22 -18.88 7.80
C SER A 2 -7.73 -18.60 7.57
N ALA A 3 -7.12 -19.38 6.67
CA ALA A 3 -5.77 -19.10 6.17
C ALA A 3 -5.79 -18.16 4.97
N VAL A 4 -6.98 -17.74 4.52
CA VAL A 4 -7.14 -16.86 3.36
C VAL A 4 -7.08 -15.42 3.81
N ARG A 5 -6.28 -14.61 3.11
CA ARG A 5 -6.19 -13.17 3.32
C ARG A 5 -6.45 -12.45 2.01
N SER A 6 -6.93 -11.23 2.12
CA SER A 6 -7.32 -10.43 0.96
C SER A 6 -6.40 -9.23 0.80
N PHE A 7 -6.29 -8.74 -0.42
CA PHE A 7 -5.57 -7.49 -0.69
C PHE A 7 -6.42 -6.57 -1.55
N LEU A 8 -6.17 -5.27 -1.40
CA LEU A 8 -6.75 -4.25 -2.24
C LEU A 8 -5.77 -3.94 -3.37
N ASP A 9 -6.23 -4.08 -4.61
CA ASP A 9 -5.40 -3.85 -5.79
C ASP A 9 -5.54 -2.40 -6.23
N LEU A 10 -4.45 -1.64 -6.21
CA LEU A 10 -4.43 -0.20 -6.50
C LEU A 10 -3.31 0.13 -7.48
N SER A 11 -3.58 1.13 -8.33
CA SER A 11 -2.53 1.67 -9.19
C SER A 11 -1.45 2.37 -8.37
N THR A 12 -0.20 2.24 -8.79
CA THR A 12 0.90 3.02 -8.20
C THR A 12 0.69 4.52 -8.39
N ALA A 13 -0.21 4.95 -9.28
CA ALA A 13 -0.58 6.35 -9.46
C ALA A 13 -1.20 6.95 -8.20
N HIS A 14 -1.72 6.15 -7.28
CA HIS A 14 -2.27 6.61 -6.01
C HIS A 14 -1.17 6.89 -4.97
N LEU A 15 0.09 6.60 -5.28
CA LEU A 15 1.22 6.87 -4.40
C LEU A 15 1.93 8.15 -4.84
N SER A 16 2.17 9.05 -3.88
CA SER A 16 3.00 10.21 -4.12
C SER A 16 4.46 9.78 -4.33
N LYS A 17 5.29 10.68 -4.84
CA LYS A 17 6.72 10.41 -4.99
C LYS A 17 7.35 10.04 -3.65
N GLU A 18 6.97 10.73 -2.58
CA GLU A 18 7.48 10.47 -1.24
C GLU A 18 7.07 9.09 -0.76
N ASP A 19 5.84 8.69 -1.02
CA ASP A 19 5.35 7.38 -0.62
C ASP A 19 6.06 6.26 -1.37
N ARG A 20 6.31 6.46 -2.67
CA ARG A 20 7.07 5.49 -3.46
C ARG A 20 8.49 5.33 -2.94
N THR A 21 9.11 6.44 -2.55
CA THR A 21 10.45 6.42 -1.97
C THR A 21 10.45 5.66 -0.64
N LEU A 22 9.44 5.89 0.20
CA LEU A 22 9.31 5.20 1.47
C LEU A 22 9.15 3.70 1.28
N LEU A 23 8.24 3.29 0.40
CA LEU A 23 8.00 1.87 0.15
C LEU A 23 9.25 1.18 -0.42
N GLU A 24 9.97 1.86 -1.31
CA GLU A 24 11.21 1.32 -1.86
C GLU A 24 12.26 1.13 -0.76
N ALA A 25 12.34 2.07 0.17
CA ALA A 25 13.27 1.98 1.30
C ALA A 25 12.90 0.87 2.29
N CYS A 26 11.60 0.61 2.46
CA CYS A 26 11.11 -0.44 3.38
C CYS A 26 11.11 -1.83 2.75
N ALA A 27 11.09 -1.92 1.43
CA ALA A 27 10.88 -3.19 0.73
C ALA A 27 11.98 -4.19 1.07
N GLY A 28 11.57 -5.38 1.51
CA GLY A 28 12.50 -6.44 1.88
C GLY A 28 13.12 -6.29 3.26
N HIS A 29 12.75 -5.26 4.01
CA HIS A 29 13.25 -5.02 5.37
C HIS A 29 12.12 -5.14 6.38
N ASP A 30 12.38 -5.80 7.49
CA ASP A 30 11.38 -5.98 8.55
C ASP A 30 11.48 -4.89 9.64
N THR A 31 12.39 -3.94 9.49
CA THR A 31 12.64 -2.87 10.46
C THR A 31 12.14 -1.51 9.99
N GLY A 32 11.53 -1.43 8.81
CA GLY A 32 11.01 -0.17 8.29
C GLY A 32 9.64 0.18 8.86
N GLU A 33 9.16 1.38 8.50
CA GLU A 33 7.84 1.86 8.94
C GLU A 33 6.71 1.01 8.37
N VAL A 34 6.91 0.43 7.19
CA VAL A 34 5.91 -0.38 6.51
C VAL A 34 6.52 -1.73 6.17
N LEU A 35 5.81 -2.79 6.51
CA LEU A 35 6.20 -4.13 6.08
C LEU A 35 5.74 -4.31 4.63
N CYS A 36 6.67 -4.34 3.70
CA CYS A 36 6.33 -4.49 2.29
C CYS A 36 7.42 -5.22 1.52
N ALA A 37 7.04 -5.68 0.33
CA ALA A 37 7.93 -6.36 -0.60
C ALA A 37 7.85 -5.71 -1.97
N ARG A 38 8.96 -5.69 -2.69
CA ARG A 38 9.01 -5.19 -4.06
C ARG A 38 8.46 -6.26 -5.00
N THR A 39 7.62 -5.86 -5.94
CA THR A 39 7.16 -6.73 -7.02
C THR A 39 7.69 -6.17 -8.35
N PRO A 40 7.62 -6.95 -9.46
CA PRO A 40 8.03 -6.41 -10.76
C PRO A 40 7.26 -5.18 -11.21
N TYR A 41 6.05 -4.94 -10.65
CA TYR A 41 5.16 -3.87 -11.10
C TYR A 41 4.85 -2.83 -10.02
N GLY A 42 5.40 -2.99 -8.81
CA GLY A 42 5.12 -2.09 -7.71
C GLY A 42 5.52 -2.67 -6.37
N TRP A 43 4.61 -2.61 -5.41
CA TRP A 43 4.87 -3.07 -4.04
C TRP A 43 3.66 -3.80 -3.48
N PHE A 44 3.95 -4.79 -2.62
CA PHE A 44 2.92 -5.48 -1.85
C PHE A 44 3.14 -5.14 -0.39
N ALA A 45 2.17 -4.45 0.23
CA ALA A 45 2.33 -3.88 1.55
C ALA A 45 1.29 -4.39 2.53
N PHE A 46 1.69 -4.56 3.79
CA PHE A 46 0.77 -4.91 4.87
C PHE A 46 0.04 -3.65 5.35
N ALA A 47 -1.29 -3.71 5.39
CA ALA A 47 -2.13 -2.62 5.88
C ALA A 47 -2.22 -2.70 7.40
N CYS A 48 -1.27 -2.09 8.10
CA CYS A 48 -1.20 -2.17 9.56
C CYS A 48 -2.34 -1.40 10.23
N GLU A 49 -2.73 -1.85 11.42
CA GLU A 49 -3.82 -1.24 12.18
C GLU A 49 -3.39 0.06 12.87
N GLY A 50 -2.20 0.06 13.46
CA GLY A 50 -1.65 1.25 14.09
C GLY A 50 -0.93 2.09 13.06
N ARG A 51 -1.15 3.40 13.09
CA ARG A 51 -0.54 4.29 12.11
C ARG A 51 0.97 4.40 12.33
N PRO A 52 1.80 3.97 11.36
CA PRO A 52 3.23 4.26 11.39
C PRO A 52 3.50 5.70 10.95
N GLN A 53 4.78 6.07 10.89
CA GLN A 53 5.16 7.41 10.42
C GLN A 53 5.13 7.45 8.90
N ILE A 54 3.94 7.64 8.37
CA ILE A 54 3.69 7.70 6.93
C ILE A 54 2.81 8.92 6.64
N SER A 55 2.73 9.28 5.36
CA SER A 55 1.91 10.40 4.92
C SER A 55 0.42 10.12 5.17
N ASP A 56 -0.37 11.18 5.24
CA ASP A 56 -1.82 11.05 5.32
C ASP A 56 -2.38 10.33 4.11
N THR A 57 -1.80 10.56 2.93
CA THR A 57 -2.20 9.89 1.70
C THR A 57 -2.05 8.37 1.82
N LEU A 58 -0.87 7.91 2.23
CA LEU A 58 -0.62 6.48 2.36
C LEU A 58 -1.47 5.87 3.46
N TRP A 59 -1.64 6.60 4.58
CA TRP A 59 -2.49 6.15 5.68
C TRP A 59 -3.94 5.98 5.23
N THR A 60 -4.45 6.91 4.41
CA THR A 60 -5.80 6.81 3.86
C THR A 60 -5.97 5.54 3.03
N LEU A 61 -4.96 5.18 2.24
CA LEU A 61 -5.00 3.96 1.44
C LEU A 61 -5.00 2.71 2.33
N PHE A 62 -4.19 2.71 3.39
CA PHE A 62 -4.17 1.59 4.35
C PHE A 62 -5.53 1.42 5.03
N GLN A 63 -6.12 2.52 5.48
CA GLN A 63 -7.45 2.47 6.11
C GLN A 63 -8.51 1.98 5.12
N ALA A 64 -8.44 2.40 3.87
CA ALA A 64 -9.38 1.96 2.84
C ALA A 64 -9.32 0.43 2.65
N ALA A 65 -8.12 -0.14 2.66
CA ALA A 65 -7.97 -1.59 2.59
C ALA A 65 -8.60 -2.28 3.78
N ARG A 66 -8.32 -1.80 4.98
CA ARG A 66 -8.87 -2.40 6.19
C ARG A 66 -10.38 -2.28 6.28
N GLN A 67 -10.93 -1.15 5.87
CA GLN A 67 -12.38 -0.94 5.84
C GLN A 67 -13.07 -1.92 4.88
N ARG A 68 -12.36 -2.40 3.88
CA ARG A 68 -12.86 -3.38 2.93
C ARG A 68 -12.55 -4.82 3.33
N GLY A 69 -12.03 -5.03 4.55
CA GLY A 69 -11.68 -6.35 5.04
C GLY A 69 -10.39 -6.91 4.48
N CYS A 70 -9.54 -6.05 3.91
CA CYS A 70 -8.26 -6.47 3.32
C CYS A 70 -7.13 -6.27 4.31
N ASP A 71 -6.21 -7.23 4.36
CA ASP A 71 -5.02 -7.15 5.22
C ASP A 71 -3.82 -6.53 4.49
N TYR A 72 -3.86 -6.48 3.16
CA TYR A 72 -2.74 -6.06 2.33
C TYR A 72 -3.21 -5.12 1.23
N LEU A 73 -2.25 -4.40 0.65
CA LEU A 73 -2.45 -3.63 -0.57
C LEU A 73 -1.43 -4.10 -1.60
N LEU A 74 -1.88 -4.30 -2.82
CA LEU A 74 -0.98 -4.50 -3.96
C LEU A 74 -0.97 -3.20 -4.77
N PHE A 75 0.17 -2.53 -4.80
CA PHE A 75 0.37 -1.36 -5.66
C PHE A 75 0.98 -1.84 -6.97
N ASP A 76 0.20 -1.77 -8.02
CA ASP A 76 0.57 -2.30 -9.34
C ASP A 76 0.36 -1.20 -10.37
N ARG A 77 1.42 -0.86 -11.11
CA ARG A 77 1.35 0.20 -12.13
C ARG A 77 0.33 -0.10 -13.23
N ASP A 78 -0.05 -1.35 -13.40
CA ASP A 78 -1.02 -1.78 -14.42
C ASP A 78 -2.45 -1.89 -13.88
N ALA A 79 -2.65 -1.68 -12.57
CA ALA A 79 -3.99 -1.71 -12.00
C ALA A 79 -4.76 -0.45 -12.38
N PRO A 80 -6.09 -0.52 -12.44
CA PRO A 80 -6.89 0.67 -12.72
C PRO A 80 -6.80 1.69 -11.60
N GLU A 81 -6.90 2.97 -11.97
CA GLU A 81 -7.01 4.06 -11.01
C GLU A 81 -8.44 4.11 -10.49
N LEU A 82 -8.58 4.28 -9.18
CA LEU A 82 -9.89 4.38 -8.54
C LEU A 82 -10.22 5.85 -8.27
N ASP A 83 -11.46 6.23 -8.55
CA ASP A 83 -11.90 7.62 -8.41
C ASP A 83 -11.90 8.11 -6.97
N ASP A 84 -11.94 7.19 -6.00
CA ASP A 84 -12.00 7.54 -4.58
C ASP A 84 -10.69 8.09 -4.05
N PHE A 85 -9.58 7.95 -4.78
CA PHE A 85 -8.26 8.30 -4.28
C PHE A 85 -7.55 9.29 -5.19
N ALA A 86 -6.69 10.12 -4.59
CA ALA A 86 -5.88 11.06 -5.34
C ALA A 86 -4.93 10.31 -6.30
N VAL A 87 -4.59 10.97 -7.40
CA VAL A 87 -3.68 10.45 -8.41
C VAL A 87 -2.49 11.40 -8.50
N PHE A 88 -1.30 10.85 -8.54
CA PHE A 88 -0.04 11.60 -8.62
C PHE A 88 0.71 11.24 -9.90
N ASP A 89 1.42 12.18 -10.44
CA ASP A 89 2.26 11.96 -11.62
C ASP A 89 3.61 11.34 -11.27
#